data_b96d7f552fc10ef7ef796597680b165d
#
_entry.id   b96d7f552fc10ef7ef796597680b165d
#
_cell.length_a   1.000
_cell.length_b   1.000
_cell.length_c   1.000
_cell.angle_alpha   90.00
_cell.angle_beta   90.00
_cell.angle_gamma   90.00
#
_symmetry.space_group_name_H-M   'P 1'
#
loop_
_entity.id
_entity.type
_entity.pdbx_description
1 polymer ?
#
loop_
_entity_poly.entity_id
_entity_poly.type
_entity_poly.pdbx_seq_one_letter_code
_entity_poly.pdbx_strand_id
1 'polypeptide(L)'
;MSTRAIIVVDLQNEYWPTGNLPLQGIEKAARNAARAIAHARAQGDLVVNIRHEAPGAPIFVPGSTGAMINNTVAPAEGEAVITKNFPNSFRDTGLKALLDDKGIRDVVVIGAMSHVCIDATARAAHDHGYGTTTIHDACATRDVEFDGVTSPAAHVHAAIMGALAFGYGDVVNTEDFLRA
;
A
#
# COMPACT_ATOMS: atom_id res chain seq x y z
N MET A 1 -22.25 -7.31 -6.66
CA MET A 1 -21.23 -6.42 -6.07
C MET A 1 -19.91 -7.15 -6.14
N SER A 2 -18.80 -6.47 -6.43
CA SER A 2 -17.47 -7.10 -6.39
C SER A 2 -17.17 -7.62 -4.98
N THR A 3 -16.46 -8.74 -4.89
CA THR A 3 -15.91 -9.29 -3.63
C THR A 3 -14.44 -8.95 -3.46
N ARG A 4 -13.93 -8.03 -4.28
CA ARG A 4 -12.53 -7.59 -4.27
C ARG A 4 -12.41 -6.15 -3.74
N ALA A 5 -11.34 -5.90 -3.00
CA ALA A 5 -10.97 -4.56 -2.56
C ALA A 5 -9.54 -4.23 -2.99
N ILE A 6 -9.26 -2.98 -3.32
CA ILE A 6 -7.91 -2.45 -3.46
C ILE A 6 -7.55 -1.60 -2.24
N ILE A 7 -6.47 -1.97 -1.57
CA ILE A 7 -5.96 -1.29 -0.37
C ILE A 7 -4.76 -0.45 -0.79
N VAL A 8 -4.94 0.86 -0.78
CA VAL A 8 -3.91 1.85 -1.16
C VAL A 8 -3.18 2.30 0.10
N VAL A 9 -1.96 1.79 0.30
CA VAL A 9 -1.23 1.94 1.56
C VAL A 9 -0.25 3.10 1.48
N ASP A 10 -0.46 4.13 2.30
CA ASP A 10 0.49 5.19 2.64
C ASP A 10 1.12 5.93 1.44
N LEU A 11 0.42 6.11 0.32
CA LEU A 11 0.91 6.96 -0.78
C LEU A 11 0.75 8.44 -0.40
N GLN A 12 1.58 8.88 0.56
CA GLN A 12 1.55 10.19 1.21
C GLN A 12 2.71 11.08 0.77
N ASN A 13 2.53 12.39 0.82
CA ASN A 13 3.51 13.40 0.36
C ASN A 13 4.87 13.29 1.04
N GLU A 14 4.95 12.69 2.23
CA GLU A 14 6.19 12.43 2.97
C GLU A 14 7.21 11.63 2.14
N TYR A 15 6.72 10.75 1.24
CA TYR A 15 7.53 9.90 0.37
C TYR A 15 7.97 10.53 -0.96
N TRP A 16 7.43 11.72 -1.28
CA TRP A 16 7.82 12.45 -2.50
C TRP A 16 9.14 13.22 -2.30
N PRO A 17 9.80 13.69 -3.37
CA PRO A 17 11.06 14.43 -3.27
C PRO A 17 11.03 15.67 -2.36
N THR A 18 9.85 16.22 -2.14
CA THR A 18 9.61 17.39 -1.27
C THR A 18 9.26 17.01 0.18
N GLY A 19 9.11 15.73 0.47
CA GLY A 19 8.84 15.22 1.82
C GLY A 19 10.13 14.91 2.59
N ASN A 20 9.97 14.46 3.84
CA ASN A 20 11.12 14.19 4.73
C ASN A 20 11.64 12.75 4.61
N LEU A 21 10.96 11.87 3.86
CA LEU A 21 11.34 10.47 3.66
C LEU A 21 11.19 10.04 2.19
N PRO A 22 11.90 10.69 1.25
CA PRO A 22 11.72 10.41 -0.17
C PRO A 22 12.10 8.97 -0.54
N LEU A 23 11.27 8.34 -1.39
CA LEU A 23 11.50 6.98 -1.88
C LEU A 23 11.95 6.95 -3.33
N GLN A 24 12.80 6.00 -3.66
CA GLN A 24 13.20 5.76 -5.05
C GLN A 24 12.00 5.28 -5.87
N GLY A 25 11.76 5.93 -7.00
CA GLY A 25 10.71 5.53 -7.94
C GLY A 25 9.26 5.76 -7.49
N ILE A 26 9.03 6.52 -6.40
CA ILE A 26 7.68 6.76 -5.85
C ILE A 26 6.71 7.31 -6.89
N GLU A 27 7.14 8.24 -7.74
CA GLU A 27 6.27 8.83 -8.76
C GLU A 27 5.84 7.81 -9.82
N LYS A 28 6.73 6.86 -10.19
CA LYS A 28 6.39 5.78 -11.13
C LYS A 28 5.40 4.82 -10.46
N ALA A 29 5.68 4.41 -9.24
CA ALA A 29 4.80 3.54 -8.47
C ALA A 29 3.41 4.16 -8.28
N ALA A 30 3.34 5.47 -7.96
CA ALA A 30 2.08 6.19 -7.81
C ALA A 30 1.29 6.30 -9.13
N ARG A 31 1.95 6.48 -10.27
CA ARG A 31 1.26 6.44 -11.58
C ARG A 31 0.67 5.06 -11.86
N ASN A 32 1.39 3.99 -11.57
CA ASN A 32 0.89 2.63 -11.68
C ASN A 32 -0.27 2.38 -10.69
N ALA A 33 -0.13 2.83 -9.44
CA ALA A 33 -1.18 2.78 -8.45
C ALA A 33 -2.45 3.50 -8.92
N ALA A 34 -2.33 4.69 -9.49
CA ALA A 34 -3.47 5.44 -10.04
C ALA A 34 -4.20 4.66 -11.15
N ARG A 35 -3.46 3.95 -12.03
CA ARG A 35 -4.04 3.08 -13.07
C ARG A 35 -4.78 1.89 -12.46
N ALA A 36 -4.18 1.23 -11.47
CA ALA A 36 -4.80 0.12 -10.76
C ALA A 36 -6.06 0.56 -10.01
N ILE A 37 -6.03 1.72 -9.35
CA ILE A 37 -7.20 2.31 -8.66
C ILE A 37 -8.32 2.63 -9.68
N ALA A 38 -7.99 3.24 -10.82
CA ALA A 38 -8.96 3.56 -11.85
C ALA A 38 -9.62 2.28 -12.41
N HIS A 39 -8.85 1.22 -12.63
CA HIS A 39 -9.36 -0.08 -13.03
C HIS A 39 -10.29 -0.67 -11.96
N ALA A 40 -9.87 -0.70 -10.69
CA ALA A 40 -10.67 -1.19 -9.58
C ALA A 40 -12.02 -0.45 -9.47
N ARG A 41 -12.01 0.89 -9.60
CA ARG A 41 -13.23 1.71 -9.64
C ARG A 41 -14.16 1.31 -10.80
N ALA A 42 -13.61 1.10 -11.99
CA ALA A 42 -14.37 0.68 -13.16
C ALA A 42 -14.99 -0.72 -13.02
N GLN A 43 -14.34 -1.62 -12.26
CA GLN A 43 -14.86 -2.95 -11.94
C GLN A 43 -15.85 -2.96 -10.77
N GLY A 44 -16.05 -1.83 -10.10
CA GLY A 44 -16.90 -1.74 -8.91
C GLY A 44 -16.28 -2.37 -7.67
N ASP A 45 -14.95 -2.48 -7.62
CA ASP A 45 -14.21 -2.94 -6.46
C ASP A 45 -14.26 -1.89 -5.34
N LEU A 46 -14.14 -2.33 -4.10
CA LEU A 46 -14.02 -1.44 -2.97
C LEU A 46 -12.61 -0.81 -2.95
N VAL A 47 -12.55 0.53 -2.96
CA VAL A 47 -11.28 1.25 -2.78
C VAL A 47 -11.15 1.70 -1.33
N VAL A 48 -10.06 1.30 -0.67
CA VAL A 48 -9.75 1.68 0.71
C VAL A 48 -8.38 2.37 0.74
N ASN A 49 -8.37 3.61 1.17
CA ASN A 49 -7.16 4.40 1.29
C ASN A 49 -6.65 4.33 2.73
N ILE A 50 -5.40 3.98 2.91
CA ILE A 50 -4.73 3.95 4.21
C ILE A 50 -3.82 5.16 4.31
N ARG A 51 -3.90 5.86 5.44
CA ARG A 51 -3.05 6.98 5.79
C ARG A 51 -2.31 6.69 7.08
N HIS A 52 -0.99 6.70 7.02
CA HIS A 52 -0.16 6.58 8.21
C HIS A 52 -0.04 7.93 8.92
N GLU A 53 -0.21 7.93 10.21
CA GLU A 53 0.12 9.07 11.09
C GLU A 53 0.98 8.59 12.25
N ALA A 54 2.01 9.38 12.59
CA ALA A 54 2.95 9.06 13.66
C ALA A 54 3.01 10.21 14.67
N PRO A 55 2.09 10.26 15.65
CA PRO A 55 2.09 11.30 16.67
C PRO A 55 3.42 11.33 17.44
N GLY A 56 4.05 12.50 17.50
CA GLY A 56 5.32 12.69 18.21
C GLY A 56 6.57 12.31 17.40
N ALA A 57 6.45 11.78 16.21
CA ALA A 57 7.57 11.54 15.30
C ALA A 57 7.85 12.77 14.41
N PRO A 58 9.04 12.89 13.81
CA PRO A 58 9.38 14.00 12.92
C PRO A 58 8.80 13.85 11.50
N ILE A 59 8.21 12.69 11.17
CA ILE A 59 7.62 12.35 9.88
C ILE A 59 6.18 11.87 10.08
N PHE A 60 5.33 11.99 9.06
CA PHE A 60 3.90 11.64 9.14
C PHE A 60 3.17 12.34 10.29
N VAL A 61 3.57 13.57 10.58
CA VAL A 61 2.97 14.38 11.66
C VAL A 61 1.48 14.60 11.34
N PRO A 62 0.56 14.26 12.27
CA PRO A 62 -0.86 14.45 12.04
C PRO A 62 -1.20 15.88 11.60
N GLY A 63 -1.99 16.02 10.53
CA GLY A 63 -2.40 17.32 9.96
C GLY A 63 -1.34 18.04 9.12
N SER A 64 -0.11 17.50 9.01
CA SER A 64 0.92 18.09 8.15
C SER A 64 0.67 17.78 6.67
N THR A 65 1.26 18.60 5.80
CA THR A 65 1.25 18.35 4.34
C THR A 65 1.91 17.01 3.99
N GLY A 66 2.97 16.62 4.71
CA GLY A 66 3.66 15.33 4.53
C GLY A 66 2.74 14.13 4.78
N ALA A 67 1.88 14.21 5.80
CA ALA A 67 0.92 13.17 6.13
C ALA A 67 -0.31 13.09 5.19
N MET A 68 -0.50 14.08 4.30
CA MET A 68 -1.60 14.05 3.32
C MET A 68 -1.36 12.99 2.25
N ILE A 69 -2.42 12.29 1.83
CA ILE A 69 -2.38 11.40 0.66
C ILE A 69 -2.06 12.26 -0.57
N ASN A 70 -1.14 11.77 -1.39
CA ASN A 70 -0.71 12.50 -2.58
C ASN A 70 -1.83 12.60 -3.63
N ASN A 71 -1.93 13.75 -4.28
CA ASN A 71 -2.98 14.04 -5.26
C ASN A 71 -3.01 13.07 -6.46
N THR A 72 -1.89 12.40 -6.79
CA THR A 72 -1.82 11.39 -7.86
C THR A 72 -2.77 10.22 -7.60
N VAL A 73 -3.05 9.92 -6.34
CA VAL A 73 -3.87 8.80 -5.89
C VAL A 73 -4.98 9.25 -4.92
N ALA A 74 -5.42 10.48 -5.07
CA ALA A 74 -6.42 11.07 -4.18
C ALA A 74 -7.67 10.18 -4.08
N PRO A 75 -8.20 9.98 -2.86
CA PRO A 75 -9.48 9.31 -2.67
C PRO A 75 -10.59 10.03 -3.43
N ALA A 76 -11.50 9.26 -4.06
CA ALA A 76 -12.73 9.80 -4.60
C ALA A 76 -13.75 10.05 -3.49
N GLU A 77 -14.78 10.86 -3.78
CA GLU A 77 -15.88 11.10 -2.86
C GLU A 77 -16.55 9.78 -2.45
N GLY A 78 -16.73 9.59 -1.14
CA GLY A 78 -17.34 8.38 -0.57
C GLY A 78 -16.38 7.20 -0.38
N GLU A 79 -15.14 7.27 -0.84
CA GLU A 79 -14.15 6.22 -0.57
C GLU A 79 -13.65 6.29 0.88
N ALA A 80 -13.44 5.12 1.47
CA ALA A 80 -12.93 5.03 2.83
C ALA A 80 -11.48 5.52 2.93
N VAL A 81 -11.21 6.35 3.94
CA VAL A 81 -9.85 6.71 4.36
C VAL A 81 -9.68 6.25 5.81
N ILE A 82 -8.77 5.32 6.02
CA ILE A 82 -8.48 4.74 7.34
C ILE A 82 -7.11 5.22 7.80
N THR A 83 -7.06 5.85 8.96
CA THR A 83 -5.81 6.26 9.59
C THR A 83 -5.25 5.11 10.44
N LYS A 84 -3.94 4.85 10.33
CA LYS A 84 -3.21 3.87 11.14
C LYS A 84 -1.97 4.49 11.76
N ASN A 85 -1.50 3.90 12.86
CA ASN A 85 -0.27 4.31 13.56
C ASN A 85 0.80 3.19 13.58
N PHE A 86 0.53 2.05 12.94
CA PHE A 86 1.43 0.90 12.87
C PHE A 86 1.65 0.49 11.41
N PRO A 87 2.72 -0.24 11.08
CA PRO A 87 2.96 -0.74 9.72
C PRO A 87 1.80 -1.58 9.17
N ASN A 88 1.28 -2.50 9.95
CA ASN A 88 0.15 -3.35 9.57
C ASN A 88 -1.15 -2.53 9.56
N SER A 89 -1.79 -2.44 8.39
CA SER A 89 -3.02 -1.67 8.18
C SER A 89 -4.25 -2.24 8.89
N PHE A 90 -4.20 -3.47 9.36
CA PHE A 90 -5.27 -4.09 10.13
C PHE A 90 -5.14 -3.82 11.64
N ARG A 91 -3.93 -3.49 12.10
CA ARG A 91 -3.68 -3.31 13.54
C ARG A 91 -4.31 -2.02 14.06
N ASP A 92 -5.19 -2.16 15.04
CA ASP A 92 -5.89 -1.08 15.73
C ASP A 92 -6.65 -0.15 14.77
N THR A 93 -7.24 -0.73 13.70
CA THR A 93 -8.03 -0.02 12.69
C THR A 93 -9.36 -0.73 12.42
N GLY A 94 -10.27 -0.05 11.73
CA GLY A 94 -11.53 -0.63 11.26
C GLY A 94 -11.43 -1.40 9.93
N LEU A 95 -10.22 -1.64 9.38
CA LEU A 95 -10.07 -2.20 8.04
C LEU A 95 -10.73 -3.58 7.92
N LYS A 96 -10.43 -4.50 8.86
CA LYS A 96 -11.00 -5.85 8.81
C LYS A 96 -12.53 -5.82 8.88
N ALA A 97 -13.09 -5.05 9.79
CA ALA A 97 -14.54 -4.93 9.91
C ALA A 97 -15.18 -4.39 8.63
N LEU A 98 -14.57 -3.35 8.01
CA LEU A 98 -15.05 -2.81 6.75
C LEU A 98 -15.05 -3.85 5.62
N LEU A 99 -13.98 -4.64 5.49
CA LEU A 99 -13.85 -5.66 4.46
C LEU A 99 -14.89 -6.78 4.67
N ASP A 100 -15.04 -7.25 5.90
CA ASP A 100 -16.00 -8.31 6.28
C ASP A 100 -17.45 -7.84 6.05
N ASP A 101 -17.81 -6.62 6.47
CA ASP A 101 -19.15 -6.05 6.27
C ASP A 101 -19.51 -5.89 4.79
N LYS A 102 -18.53 -5.68 3.93
CA LYS A 102 -18.69 -5.61 2.48
C LYS A 102 -18.61 -6.97 1.79
N GLY A 103 -18.37 -8.04 2.52
CA GLY A 103 -18.25 -9.39 1.99
C GLY A 103 -17.03 -9.59 1.08
N ILE A 104 -15.96 -8.81 1.33
CA ILE A 104 -14.71 -8.91 0.58
C ILE A 104 -14.03 -10.25 0.85
N ARG A 105 -13.54 -10.89 -0.22
CA ARG A 105 -12.79 -12.14 -0.18
C ARG A 105 -11.38 -11.99 -0.72
N ASP A 106 -11.18 -11.04 -1.63
CA ASP A 106 -9.92 -10.81 -2.30
C ASP A 106 -9.46 -9.38 -2.08
N VAL A 107 -8.18 -9.20 -1.79
CA VAL A 107 -7.58 -7.89 -1.59
C VAL A 107 -6.37 -7.69 -2.51
N VAL A 108 -6.27 -6.50 -3.06
CA VAL A 108 -5.12 -6.05 -3.84
C VAL A 108 -4.38 -5.01 -3.02
N VAL A 109 -3.09 -5.19 -2.79
CA VAL A 109 -2.26 -4.30 -1.95
C VAL A 109 -1.28 -3.54 -2.82
N ILE A 110 -1.29 -2.21 -2.71
CA ILE A 110 -0.38 -1.29 -3.41
C ILE A 110 0.08 -0.18 -2.47
N GLY A 111 1.22 0.46 -2.75
CA GLY A 111 1.66 1.64 -1.99
C GLY A 111 3.08 1.61 -1.47
N ALA A 112 3.33 2.03 -0.23
CA ALA A 112 4.66 2.17 0.34
C ALA A 112 4.68 1.91 1.88
N MET A 113 5.82 1.50 2.45
CA MET A 113 7.04 1.01 1.77
C MET A 113 6.98 -0.51 1.62
N SER A 114 7.57 -1.04 0.55
CA SER A 114 7.54 -2.49 0.26
C SER A 114 7.92 -3.35 1.47
N HIS A 115 9.01 -3.00 2.16
CA HIS A 115 9.58 -3.79 3.28
C HIS A 115 9.00 -3.46 4.67
N VAL A 116 8.00 -2.57 4.74
CA VAL A 116 7.37 -2.18 6.01
C VAL A 116 5.86 -2.35 5.92
N CYS A 117 5.15 -1.31 5.46
CA CYS A 117 3.68 -1.30 5.52
C CYS A 117 3.05 -2.25 4.48
N ILE A 118 3.66 -2.40 3.30
CA ILE A 118 3.17 -3.35 2.28
C ILE A 118 3.37 -4.79 2.75
N ASP A 119 4.58 -5.16 3.18
CA ASP A 119 4.87 -6.50 3.71
C ASP A 119 3.94 -6.84 4.88
N ALA A 120 3.85 -5.96 5.89
CA ALA A 120 3.01 -6.18 7.07
C ALA A 120 1.52 -6.29 6.72
N THR A 121 1.03 -5.50 5.79
CA THR A 121 -0.39 -5.51 5.40
C THR A 121 -0.74 -6.72 4.55
N ALA A 122 0.10 -7.08 3.56
CA ALA A 122 -0.13 -8.23 2.70
C ALA A 122 -0.12 -9.56 3.49
N ARG A 123 0.86 -9.72 4.40
CA ARG A 123 0.90 -10.91 5.29
C ARG A 123 -0.33 -10.99 6.18
N ALA A 124 -0.72 -9.88 6.81
CA ALA A 124 -1.89 -9.85 7.67
C ALA A 124 -3.18 -10.12 6.88
N ALA A 125 -3.31 -9.61 5.67
CA ALA A 125 -4.46 -9.91 4.81
C ALA A 125 -4.57 -11.41 4.53
N HIS A 126 -3.47 -12.06 4.16
CA HIS A 126 -3.42 -13.50 3.93
C HIS A 126 -3.74 -14.29 5.20
N ASP A 127 -3.16 -13.90 6.37
CA ASP A 127 -3.40 -14.55 7.66
C ASP A 127 -4.87 -14.41 8.11
N HIS A 128 -5.56 -13.35 7.67
CA HIS A 128 -7.01 -13.18 7.87
C HIS A 128 -7.87 -13.99 6.89
N GLY A 129 -7.27 -14.72 5.94
CA GLY A 129 -7.96 -15.59 5.00
C GLY A 129 -8.42 -14.91 3.71
N TYR A 130 -7.97 -13.68 3.41
CA TYR A 130 -8.24 -13.04 2.11
C TYR A 130 -7.33 -13.62 1.03
N GLY A 131 -7.88 -13.84 -0.18
CA GLY A 131 -7.06 -13.98 -1.39
C GLY A 131 -6.26 -12.68 -1.58
N THR A 132 -4.92 -12.76 -1.58
CA THR A 132 -4.08 -11.57 -1.52
C THR A 132 -3.26 -11.44 -2.81
N THR A 133 -3.33 -10.28 -3.44
CA THR A 133 -2.51 -9.90 -4.60
C THR A 133 -1.73 -8.64 -4.27
N THR A 134 -0.43 -8.62 -4.56
CA THR A 134 0.40 -7.40 -4.48
C THR A 134 0.81 -6.96 -5.87
N ILE A 135 0.55 -5.69 -6.24
CA ILE A 135 1.03 -5.14 -7.51
C ILE A 135 2.41 -4.52 -7.26
N HIS A 136 3.46 -5.27 -7.59
CA HIS A 136 4.82 -4.92 -7.19
C HIS A 136 5.32 -3.59 -7.77
N ASP A 137 5.01 -3.28 -9.02
CA ASP A 137 5.44 -2.04 -9.68
C ASP A 137 4.55 -0.82 -9.37
N ALA A 138 3.49 -1.02 -8.57
CA ALA A 138 2.73 0.00 -7.86
C ALA A 138 3.17 0.16 -6.40
N CYS A 139 4.32 -0.43 -6.03
CA CYS A 139 4.94 -0.30 -4.72
C CYS A 139 6.31 0.37 -4.82
N ALA A 140 6.69 1.11 -3.78
CA ALA A 140 7.99 1.77 -3.68
C ALA A 140 8.66 1.49 -2.33
N THR A 141 9.99 1.65 -2.30
CA THR A 141 10.79 1.51 -1.08
C THR A 141 12.06 2.35 -1.17
N ARG A 142 12.98 2.18 -0.22
CA ARG A 142 14.25 2.89 -0.11
C ARG A 142 15.39 1.93 0.18
N ASP A 143 16.63 2.42 0.10
CA ASP A 143 17.79 1.69 0.61
C ASP A 143 17.63 1.45 2.11
N VAL A 144 18.10 0.30 2.57
CA VAL A 144 18.09 -0.10 3.98
C VAL A 144 19.51 -0.37 4.43
N GLU A 145 19.86 0.17 5.56
CA GLU A 145 21.14 -0.11 6.23
C GLU A 145 20.90 -0.88 7.52
N PHE A 146 21.65 -1.95 7.72
CA PHE A 146 21.65 -2.73 8.94
C PHE A 146 23.05 -3.31 9.19
N ASP A 147 23.59 -3.12 10.38
CA ASP A 147 24.90 -3.63 10.82
C ASP A 147 26.03 -3.31 9.81
N GLY A 148 26.07 -2.06 9.31
CA GLY A 148 27.07 -1.60 8.36
C GLY A 148 26.89 -2.12 6.91
N VAL A 149 25.83 -2.88 6.64
CA VAL A 149 25.50 -3.37 5.31
C VAL A 149 24.36 -2.55 4.72
N THR A 150 24.58 -1.91 3.57
CA THR A 150 23.56 -1.20 2.83
C THR A 150 22.98 -2.11 1.74
N SER A 151 21.67 -2.33 1.78
CA SER A 151 20.91 -3.00 0.73
C SER A 151 20.19 -1.97 -0.14
N PRO A 152 20.52 -1.87 -1.44
CA PRO A 152 19.82 -0.97 -2.36
C PRO A 152 18.31 -1.25 -2.44
N ALA A 153 17.51 -0.20 -2.64
CA ALA A 153 16.04 -0.28 -2.72
C ALA A 153 15.54 -1.39 -3.66
N ALA A 154 16.19 -1.58 -4.81
CA ALA A 154 15.83 -2.62 -5.76
C ALA A 154 15.99 -4.04 -5.16
N HIS A 155 17.04 -4.27 -4.37
CA HIS A 155 17.27 -5.56 -3.71
C HIS A 155 16.31 -5.77 -2.53
N VAL A 156 16.06 -4.73 -1.75
CA VAL A 156 15.06 -4.76 -0.67
C VAL A 156 13.69 -5.10 -1.24
N HIS A 157 13.28 -4.41 -2.31
CA HIS A 157 12.01 -4.64 -2.99
C HIS A 157 11.90 -6.06 -3.52
N ALA A 158 12.91 -6.55 -4.27
CA ALA A 158 12.91 -7.89 -4.83
C ALA A 158 12.83 -8.98 -3.77
N ALA A 159 13.55 -8.83 -2.66
CA ALA A 159 13.53 -9.80 -1.56
C ALA A 159 12.13 -9.92 -0.92
N ILE A 160 11.48 -8.76 -0.69
CA ILE A 160 10.13 -8.73 -0.10
C ILE A 160 9.09 -9.28 -1.07
N MET A 161 9.11 -8.86 -2.34
CA MET A 161 8.16 -9.36 -3.34
C MET A 161 8.33 -10.87 -3.57
N GLY A 162 9.57 -11.37 -3.56
CA GLY A 162 9.84 -12.81 -3.61
C GLY A 162 9.30 -13.57 -2.41
N ALA A 163 9.41 -13.00 -1.21
CA ALA A 163 8.86 -13.62 0.00
C ALA A 163 7.32 -13.63 0.00
N LEU A 164 6.68 -12.56 -0.45
CA LEU A 164 5.23 -12.49 -0.60
C LEU A 164 4.72 -13.49 -1.63
N ALA A 165 5.36 -13.58 -2.80
CA ALA A 165 5.02 -14.53 -3.85
C ALA A 165 5.20 -16.00 -3.41
N PHE A 166 6.16 -16.27 -2.53
CA PHE A 166 6.40 -17.62 -2.03
C PHE A 166 5.31 -18.13 -1.08
N GLY A 167 4.73 -17.26 -0.23
CA GLY A 167 3.90 -17.77 0.87
C GLY A 167 2.65 -16.95 1.20
N TYR A 168 2.38 -15.81 0.55
CA TYR A 168 1.32 -14.90 0.98
C TYR A 168 0.39 -14.44 -0.15
N GLY A 169 0.49 -15.03 -1.33
CA GLY A 169 -0.41 -14.74 -2.43
C GLY A 169 0.29 -14.34 -3.72
N ASP A 170 -0.46 -13.81 -4.67
CA ASP A 170 0.06 -13.46 -5.98
C ASP A 170 0.83 -12.13 -5.94
N VAL A 171 1.94 -12.08 -6.69
CA VAL A 171 2.67 -10.83 -6.95
C VAL A 171 2.71 -10.61 -8.45
N VAL A 172 2.05 -9.55 -8.90
CA VAL A 172 1.88 -9.25 -10.33
C VAL A 172 2.38 -7.84 -10.65
N ASN A 173 2.56 -7.53 -11.93
CA ASN A 173 2.76 -6.15 -12.37
C ASN A 173 1.42 -5.48 -12.71
N THR A 174 1.43 -4.16 -12.89
CA THR A 174 0.24 -3.38 -13.19
C THR A 174 -0.42 -3.83 -14.51
N GLU A 175 0.36 -4.13 -15.56
CA GLU A 175 -0.19 -4.54 -16.85
C GLU A 175 -0.97 -5.87 -16.77
N ASP A 176 -0.45 -6.82 -16.00
CA ASP A 176 -1.12 -8.10 -15.80
C ASP A 176 -2.39 -7.94 -14.96
N PHE A 177 -2.34 -7.11 -13.92
CA PHE A 177 -3.54 -6.78 -13.12
C PHE A 177 -4.66 -6.12 -13.96
N LEU A 178 -4.30 -5.22 -14.89
CA LEU A 178 -5.29 -4.53 -15.73
C LEU A 178 -5.95 -5.44 -16.78
N ARG A 179 -5.39 -6.62 -17.05
CA ARG A 179 -5.96 -7.61 -17.99
C ARG A 179 -6.83 -8.66 -17.31
N ALA A 180 -6.73 -8.79 -16.00
CA ALA A 180 -7.49 -9.76 -15.20
C ALA A 180 -8.89 -9.24 -14.86
#